data_4f6da5a3841a64bd5c16de1ccf6f8f31
#
_entry.id   4f6da5a3841a64bd5c16de1ccf6f8f31
#
_cell.length_a   1.000
_cell.length_b   1.000
_cell.length_c   1.000
_cell.angle_alpha   90.00
_cell.angle_beta   90.00
_cell.angle_gamma   90.00
#
_symmetry.space_group_name_H-M   'P 1'
#
loop_
_entity.id
_entity.type
_entity.pdbx_description
1 polymer ?
#
loop_
_entity_poly.entity_id
_entity_poly.type
_entity_poly.pdbx_seq_one_letter_code
_entity_poly.pdbx_strand_id
1 'polypeptide(L)'
;MTRASLFLAAALVAVSAAPALAAPKPAAKPAAPVTNAAPGDAYYQAGQVALAKALTINPRTGKAKNVILFLGDGMGVSTVVASRIYEGQQRGVDGESNALSFEKLPWTALSKTYSHDTQVTDSAAGITAITTGVKTRNKVIGLSGAAKPESCASEAGTRVETIAELAKAHGLSAGAVTTTRITHATPAGVYAHTAYRDWEGDGDMPTDAVAAGCKDIARQLVEAPASLRLDVALGGGRSRFLPDAKDGKRADGRDLTAEWLKAPNAAYVTTDAELAALDPAKTGPVLGLFASEHLPYEVERPVLGQGVPTLAAMATKAVDLLSKNPKGYFLLVEGGKIDMGSHLNNAKRTLTETVEFSKAVQAVLDKVNLDDTLVIVTADHSHGLVISGYAVRNAPILGLAGNEGEPVVAGDGKPYTVLSFATGPGGPEGGGSRADPSKEDTDDIDYHQNAVANLPSSAHSGEDVGVFADGPGSYLVHGVVEESYLYQIMRHAYGFDGDAK
;
A
#
# COMPACT_ATOMS: atom_id res chain seq x y z
N MET A 1 -10.10 -39.46 73.53
CA MET A 1 -11.48 -39.13 73.90
C MET A 1 -12.30 -39.26 72.61
N THR A 2 -13.07 -40.28 72.55
CA THR A 2 -13.98 -40.80 71.53
C THR A 2 -15.20 -39.91 71.30
N ARG A 3 -15.58 -39.65 70.07
CA ARG A 3 -16.98 -39.43 69.70
C ARG A 3 -17.29 -40.03 68.37
N ALA A 4 -18.33 -40.83 68.39
CA ALA A 4 -18.87 -41.71 67.37
C ALA A 4 -19.60 -40.91 66.27
N SER A 5 -19.55 -41.46 65.07
CA SER A 5 -20.33 -41.02 63.90
C SER A 5 -21.61 -41.83 63.79
N LEU A 6 -22.76 -41.19 63.74
CA LEU A 6 -24.05 -41.78 63.37
C LEU A 6 -24.23 -41.76 61.87
N PHE A 7 -24.40 -42.92 61.26
CA PHE A 7 -24.89 -43.03 59.89
C PHE A 7 -26.43 -43.04 59.86
N LEU A 8 -27.02 -42.11 59.14
CA LEU A 8 -28.46 -42.11 58.84
C LEU A 8 -28.65 -42.64 57.41
N ALA A 9 -29.23 -43.81 57.26
CA ALA A 9 -29.58 -44.37 55.96
C ALA A 9 -30.91 -43.79 55.49
N ALA A 10 -30.93 -43.09 54.40
CA ALA A 10 -32.15 -42.64 53.71
C ALA A 10 -32.48 -43.63 52.58
N ALA A 11 -33.63 -44.29 52.71
CA ALA A 11 -34.16 -45.18 51.66
C ALA A 11 -34.72 -44.35 50.49
N LEU A 12 -34.15 -44.51 49.32
CA LEU A 12 -34.70 -43.94 48.06
C LEU A 12 -35.82 -44.85 47.57
N VAL A 13 -37.03 -44.34 47.55
CA VAL A 13 -38.17 -44.98 46.85
C VAL A 13 -38.09 -44.52 45.36
N ALA A 14 -37.72 -45.41 44.48
CA ALA A 14 -37.76 -45.19 43.03
C ALA A 14 -39.20 -45.28 42.52
N VAL A 15 -39.76 -44.14 42.19
CA VAL A 15 -41.00 -44.06 41.40
C VAL A 15 -40.66 -44.15 39.93
N SER A 16 -40.89 -45.26 39.29
CA SER A 16 -40.75 -45.41 37.84
C SER A 16 -41.91 -44.66 37.13
N ALA A 17 -41.58 -43.49 36.58
CA ALA A 17 -42.47 -42.80 35.66
C ALA A 17 -42.36 -43.45 34.26
N ALA A 18 -43.47 -43.99 33.75
CA ALA A 18 -43.58 -44.48 32.40
C ALA A 18 -43.38 -43.30 31.40
N PRO A 19 -42.67 -43.49 30.28
CA PRO A 19 -42.53 -42.43 29.31
C PRO A 19 -43.87 -42.10 28.65
N ALA A 20 -44.33 -40.86 28.81
CA ALA A 20 -45.46 -40.34 28.05
C ALA A 20 -45.09 -40.33 26.56
N LEU A 21 -45.83 -41.08 25.75
CA LEU A 21 -45.76 -41.03 24.30
C LEU A 21 -46.06 -39.58 23.87
N ALA A 22 -45.04 -38.89 23.38
CA ALA A 22 -45.20 -37.56 22.78
C ALA A 22 -46.14 -37.67 21.57
N ALA A 23 -47.19 -36.87 21.54
CA ALA A 23 -48.06 -36.76 20.38
C ALA A 23 -47.23 -36.42 19.11
N PRO A 24 -47.55 -37.03 17.96
CA PRO A 24 -46.80 -36.74 16.73
C PRO A 24 -46.89 -35.23 16.41
N LYS A 25 -45.72 -34.61 16.23
CA LYS A 25 -45.62 -33.23 15.76
C LYS A 25 -46.44 -33.12 14.45
N PRO A 26 -47.31 -32.12 14.29
CA PRO A 26 -48.02 -31.94 13.03
C PRO A 26 -46.97 -31.80 11.92
N ALA A 27 -47.17 -32.54 10.82
CA ALA A 27 -46.32 -32.49 9.66
C ALA A 27 -46.17 -31.02 9.21
N ALA A 28 -44.92 -30.55 9.11
CA ALA A 28 -44.66 -29.22 8.61
C ALA A 28 -45.33 -29.09 7.24
N LYS A 29 -46.13 -28.05 7.05
CA LYS A 29 -46.62 -27.69 5.72
C LYS A 29 -45.44 -27.70 4.75
N PRO A 30 -45.57 -28.31 3.55
CA PRO A 30 -44.54 -28.22 2.54
C PRO A 30 -44.22 -26.73 2.35
N ALA A 31 -42.96 -26.37 2.45
CA ALA A 31 -42.54 -25.02 2.11
C ALA A 31 -43.02 -24.73 0.70
N ALA A 32 -43.64 -23.56 0.49
CA ALA A 32 -43.98 -23.12 -0.86
C ALA A 32 -42.72 -23.24 -1.73
N PRO A 33 -42.83 -23.70 -2.98
CA PRO A 33 -41.68 -23.81 -3.85
C PRO A 33 -41.00 -22.41 -3.89
N VAL A 34 -39.71 -22.38 -3.58
CA VAL A 34 -38.91 -21.16 -3.73
C VAL A 34 -38.94 -20.87 -5.22
N THR A 35 -39.83 -20.00 -5.64
CA THR A 35 -39.80 -19.46 -6.99
C THR A 35 -38.53 -18.64 -7.07
N ASN A 36 -37.60 -19.05 -7.93
CA ASN A 36 -36.44 -18.25 -8.28
C ASN A 36 -36.98 -16.92 -8.87
N ALA A 37 -37.11 -15.92 -8.03
CA ALA A 37 -37.71 -14.62 -8.39
C ALA A 37 -36.80 -13.80 -9.33
N ALA A 38 -35.63 -14.33 -9.73
CA ALA A 38 -34.55 -13.50 -10.14
C ALA A 38 -34.00 -13.58 -11.58
N PRO A 39 -34.54 -14.32 -12.57
CA PRO A 39 -33.93 -14.27 -13.90
C PRO A 39 -33.93 -12.87 -14.56
N GLY A 40 -34.79 -11.97 -14.11
CA GLY A 40 -34.87 -10.58 -14.56
C GLY A 40 -34.19 -9.56 -13.63
N ASP A 41 -33.69 -9.95 -12.47
CA ASP A 41 -33.03 -9.07 -11.52
C ASP A 41 -31.63 -8.70 -12.00
N ALA A 42 -31.28 -7.40 -11.94
CA ALA A 42 -30.01 -6.88 -12.44
C ALA A 42 -28.80 -7.45 -11.66
N TYR A 43 -28.92 -7.66 -10.34
CA TYR A 43 -27.85 -8.24 -9.51
C TYR A 43 -27.64 -9.72 -9.83
N TYR A 44 -28.73 -10.46 -10.06
CA TYR A 44 -28.64 -11.86 -10.48
C TYR A 44 -27.94 -11.99 -11.84
N GLN A 45 -28.32 -11.17 -12.82
CA GLN A 45 -27.67 -11.14 -14.14
C GLN A 45 -26.20 -10.74 -14.04
N ALA A 46 -25.86 -9.72 -13.24
CA ALA A 46 -24.48 -9.32 -12.99
C ALA A 46 -23.67 -10.47 -12.40
N GLY A 47 -24.24 -11.22 -11.44
CA GLY A 47 -23.62 -12.41 -10.85
C GLY A 47 -23.34 -13.51 -11.88
N GLN A 48 -24.28 -13.75 -12.81
CA GLN A 48 -24.09 -14.71 -13.91
C GLN A 48 -22.97 -14.28 -14.86
N VAL A 49 -22.90 -12.99 -15.20
CA VAL A 49 -21.82 -12.42 -16.05
C VAL A 49 -20.48 -12.57 -15.35
N ALA A 50 -20.41 -12.24 -14.05
CA ALA A 50 -19.19 -12.40 -13.24
C ALA A 50 -18.73 -13.86 -13.18
N LEU A 51 -19.65 -14.81 -12.98
CA LEU A 51 -19.33 -16.25 -13.01
C LEU A 51 -18.81 -16.69 -14.37
N ALA A 52 -19.49 -16.29 -15.47
CA ALA A 52 -19.06 -16.62 -16.81
C ALA A 52 -17.65 -16.10 -17.11
N LYS A 53 -17.32 -14.86 -16.67
CA LYS A 53 -15.97 -14.30 -16.76
C LYS A 53 -14.96 -15.11 -15.94
N ALA A 54 -15.30 -15.44 -14.69
CA ALA A 54 -14.40 -16.19 -13.81
C ALA A 54 -14.05 -17.58 -14.37
N LEU A 55 -14.99 -18.25 -15.02
CA LEU A 55 -14.78 -19.56 -15.65
C LEU A 55 -13.83 -19.51 -16.87
N THR A 56 -13.53 -18.34 -17.42
CA THR A 56 -12.56 -18.16 -18.52
C THR A 56 -11.15 -17.85 -18.04
N ILE A 57 -10.95 -17.59 -16.74
CA ILE A 57 -9.66 -17.26 -16.17
C ILE A 57 -8.79 -18.53 -16.12
N ASN A 58 -7.64 -18.49 -16.77
CA ASN A 58 -6.65 -19.55 -16.75
C ASN A 58 -5.35 -19.05 -16.12
N PRO A 59 -4.67 -19.85 -15.29
CA PRO A 59 -3.36 -19.51 -14.76
C PRO A 59 -2.33 -19.30 -15.88
N ARG A 60 -1.57 -18.20 -15.82
CA ARG A 60 -0.40 -17.99 -16.68
C ARG A 60 0.82 -18.64 -16.03
N THR A 61 1.18 -19.83 -16.45
CA THR A 61 2.26 -20.65 -15.87
C THR A 61 3.63 -20.42 -16.50
N GLY A 62 3.72 -19.51 -17.47
CA GLY A 62 4.99 -19.11 -18.09
C GLY A 62 5.90 -18.34 -17.12
N LYS A 63 7.11 -18.00 -17.57
CA LYS A 63 8.03 -17.11 -16.84
C LYS A 63 7.74 -15.65 -17.18
N ALA A 64 7.84 -14.78 -16.18
CA ALA A 64 7.83 -13.36 -16.38
C ALA A 64 9.17 -12.88 -16.92
N LYS A 65 9.15 -12.06 -17.95
CA LYS A 65 10.28 -11.26 -18.39
C LYS A 65 10.40 -10.01 -17.52
N ASN A 66 9.26 -9.41 -17.15
CA ASN A 66 9.19 -8.22 -16.36
C ASN A 66 8.34 -8.47 -15.10
N VAL A 67 8.67 -7.78 -14.02
CA VAL A 67 7.86 -7.71 -12.80
C VAL A 67 7.66 -6.25 -12.44
N ILE A 68 6.41 -5.85 -12.26
CA ILE A 68 6.03 -4.52 -11.82
C ILE A 68 5.24 -4.66 -10.52
N LEU A 69 5.79 -4.07 -9.47
CA LEU A 69 5.16 -3.98 -8.15
C LEU A 69 4.59 -2.59 -7.97
N PHE A 70 3.27 -2.48 -7.91
CA PHE A 70 2.57 -1.28 -7.49
C PHE A 70 2.32 -1.34 -5.98
N LEU A 71 2.69 -0.30 -5.27
CA LEU A 71 2.49 -0.20 -3.83
C LEU A 71 1.77 1.11 -3.49
N GLY A 72 0.53 1.00 -3.00
CA GLY A 72 -0.20 2.11 -2.39
C GLY A 72 0.13 2.13 -0.90
N ASP A 73 1.02 3.05 -0.49
CA ASP A 73 1.43 3.18 0.91
C ASP A 73 0.22 3.49 1.80
N GLY A 74 0.03 2.72 2.86
CA GLY A 74 -1.11 2.87 3.77
C GLY A 74 -2.49 2.54 3.17
N MET A 75 -2.55 1.92 1.98
CA MET A 75 -3.79 1.65 1.24
C MET A 75 -4.53 0.41 1.78
N GLY A 76 -5.17 0.53 2.94
CA GLY A 76 -6.01 -0.52 3.51
C GLY A 76 -7.27 -0.82 2.70
N VAL A 77 -7.95 -1.91 3.04
CA VAL A 77 -9.18 -2.35 2.33
C VAL A 77 -10.26 -1.25 2.35
N SER A 78 -10.45 -0.56 3.47
CA SER A 78 -11.42 0.54 3.55
C SER A 78 -11.05 1.71 2.64
N THR A 79 -9.75 2.00 2.49
CA THR A 79 -9.25 3.02 1.56
C THR A 79 -9.60 2.65 0.11
N VAL A 80 -9.39 1.38 -0.29
CA VAL A 80 -9.76 0.88 -1.62
C VAL A 80 -11.26 1.04 -1.85
N VAL A 81 -12.10 0.62 -0.90
CA VAL A 81 -13.57 0.71 -1.02
C VAL A 81 -14.05 2.15 -1.11
N ALA A 82 -13.55 3.04 -0.23
CA ALA A 82 -13.92 4.46 -0.26
C ALA A 82 -13.48 5.14 -1.56
N SER A 83 -12.29 4.83 -2.07
CA SER A 83 -11.76 5.40 -3.31
C SER A 83 -12.51 4.90 -4.54
N ARG A 84 -12.97 3.64 -4.55
CA ARG A 84 -13.86 3.10 -5.59
C ARG A 84 -15.16 3.90 -5.68
N ILE A 85 -15.78 4.15 -4.52
CA ILE A 85 -17.01 4.95 -4.43
C ILE A 85 -16.74 6.38 -4.91
N TYR A 86 -15.66 6.98 -4.42
CA TYR A 86 -15.25 8.34 -4.77
C TYR A 86 -15.01 8.48 -6.29
N GLU A 87 -14.23 7.58 -6.91
CA GLU A 87 -14.00 7.60 -8.35
C GLU A 87 -15.31 7.47 -9.15
N GLY A 88 -16.22 6.57 -8.75
CA GLY A 88 -17.51 6.42 -9.39
C GLY A 88 -18.34 7.72 -9.32
N GLN A 89 -18.40 8.34 -8.14
CA GLN A 89 -19.09 9.62 -7.93
C GLN A 89 -18.48 10.75 -8.76
N GLN A 90 -17.14 10.84 -8.83
CA GLN A 90 -16.45 11.82 -9.69
C GLN A 90 -16.80 11.64 -11.19
N ARG A 91 -17.09 10.43 -11.61
CA ARG A 91 -17.50 10.10 -12.99
C ARG A 91 -19.00 10.22 -13.20
N GLY A 92 -19.78 10.53 -12.20
CA GLY A 92 -21.25 10.61 -12.27
C GLY A 92 -21.93 9.24 -12.44
N VAL A 93 -21.29 8.17 -11.98
CA VAL A 93 -21.86 6.80 -11.99
C VAL A 93 -22.05 6.29 -10.55
N ASP A 94 -22.74 5.15 -10.38
CA ASP A 94 -22.91 4.50 -9.10
C ASP A 94 -21.55 4.09 -8.51
N GLY A 95 -21.18 4.68 -7.37
CA GLY A 95 -19.88 4.51 -6.76
C GLY A 95 -19.65 3.11 -6.21
N GLU A 96 -20.65 2.51 -5.58
CA GLU A 96 -20.53 1.20 -4.94
C GLU A 96 -20.32 0.07 -5.94
N SER A 97 -20.88 0.17 -7.15
CA SER A 97 -20.69 -0.81 -8.22
C SER A 97 -19.52 -0.48 -9.16
N ASN A 98 -18.85 0.66 -8.97
CA ASN A 98 -17.61 0.98 -9.70
C ASN A 98 -16.48 -0.01 -9.34
N ALA A 99 -15.39 0.00 -10.08
CA ALA A 99 -14.19 -0.77 -9.79
C ALA A 99 -12.95 0.01 -10.22
N LEU A 100 -12.00 0.17 -9.30
CA LEU A 100 -10.67 0.68 -9.59
C LEU A 100 -9.96 -0.27 -10.58
N SER A 101 -8.95 0.22 -11.28
CA SER A 101 -8.26 -0.55 -12.33
C SER A 101 -7.72 -1.89 -11.82
N PHE A 102 -7.08 -1.88 -10.66
CA PHE A 102 -6.47 -3.06 -10.07
C PHE A 102 -7.48 -4.06 -9.48
N GLU A 103 -8.68 -3.63 -9.11
CA GLU A 103 -9.75 -4.53 -8.67
C GLU A 103 -10.29 -5.43 -9.80
N LYS A 104 -9.94 -5.12 -11.06
CA LYS A 104 -10.32 -5.92 -12.23
C LYS A 104 -9.32 -7.04 -12.53
N LEU A 105 -8.18 -7.07 -11.83
CA LEU A 105 -7.18 -8.12 -11.96
C LEU A 105 -7.73 -9.46 -11.42
N PRO A 106 -7.39 -10.59 -12.05
CA PRO A 106 -8.11 -11.85 -11.80
C PRO A 106 -7.74 -12.55 -10.48
N TRP A 107 -6.56 -12.26 -9.91
CA TRP A 107 -6.07 -12.95 -8.73
C TRP A 107 -5.99 -12.01 -7.55
N THR A 108 -6.54 -12.44 -6.41
CA THR A 108 -6.64 -11.60 -5.21
C THR A 108 -6.31 -12.39 -3.96
N ALA A 109 -5.59 -11.76 -3.04
CA ALA A 109 -5.26 -12.27 -1.70
C ALA A 109 -5.43 -11.17 -0.65
N LEU A 110 -5.35 -11.55 0.62
CA LEU A 110 -5.06 -10.65 1.74
C LEU A 110 -3.63 -10.91 2.23
N SER A 111 -2.90 -9.86 2.52
CA SER A 111 -1.52 -9.90 3.03
C SER A 111 -1.45 -9.44 4.47
N LYS A 112 -0.80 -10.23 5.33
CA LYS A 112 -0.54 -9.90 6.74
C LYS A 112 0.62 -8.92 6.83
N THR A 113 0.40 -7.79 7.51
CA THR A 113 1.31 -6.63 7.50
C THR A 113 2.25 -6.52 8.70
N TYR A 114 2.08 -7.31 9.78
CA TYR A 114 2.90 -7.17 11.00
C TYR A 114 4.41 -7.28 10.72
N SER A 115 5.21 -6.48 11.43
CA SER A 115 6.68 -6.49 11.31
C SER A 115 7.33 -7.56 12.19
N HIS A 116 8.67 -7.63 12.20
CA HIS A 116 9.39 -8.57 13.06
C HIS A 116 9.16 -8.33 14.56
N ASP A 117 8.94 -7.10 14.97
CA ASP A 117 8.90 -6.71 16.40
C ASP A 117 7.59 -6.04 16.84
N THR A 118 6.68 -5.69 15.91
CA THR A 118 5.43 -5.01 16.23
C THR A 118 4.23 -5.63 15.53
N GLN A 119 3.04 -5.47 16.14
CA GLN A 119 1.75 -5.89 15.53
C GLN A 119 1.36 -5.01 14.34
N VAL A 120 1.86 -3.78 14.30
CA VAL A 120 1.60 -2.80 13.24
C VAL A 120 2.94 -2.36 12.66
N THR A 121 3.10 -2.59 11.37
CA THR A 121 4.34 -2.24 10.67
C THR A 121 4.44 -0.75 10.37
N ASP A 122 5.65 -0.29 10.09
CA ASP A 122 5.88 0.93 9.31
C ASP A 122 6.29 0.56 7.87
N SER A 123 6.31 1.54 6.96
CA SER A 123 6.62 1.31 5.55
C SER A 123 8.03 0.74 5.33
N ALA A 124 8.99 1.02 6.22
CA ALA A 124 10.36 0.49 6.12
C ALA A 124 10.39 -1.04 6.29
N ALA A 125 9.71 -1.55 7.31
CA ALA A 125 9.63 -2.98 7.55
C ALA A 125 8.71 -3.68 6.53
N GLY A 126 7.59 -3.06 6.14
CA GLY A 126 6.67 -3.59 5.13
C GLY A 126 7.35 -3.77 3.79
N ILE A 127 7.96 -2.71 3.23
CA ILE A 127 8.66 -2.82 1.94
C ILE A 127 9.84 -3.81 2.00
N THR A 128 10.56 -3.88 3.13
CA THR A 128 11.64 -4.85 3.31
C THR A 128 11.08 -6.27 3.20
N ALA A 129 9.95 -6.58 3.85
CA ALA A 129 9.34 -7.90 3.75
C ALA A 129 8.93 -8.23 2.29
N ILE A 130 8.30 -7.29 1.58
CA ILE A 130 7.84 -7.47 0.19
C ILE A 130 9.02 -7.65 -0.77
N THR A 131 10.11 -6.89 -0.61
CA THR A 131 11.22 -6.87 -1.58
C THR A 131 12.33 -7.85 -1.29
N THR A 132 12.41 -8.42 -0.08
CA THR A 132 13.50 -9.33 0.31
C THR A 132 13.02 -10.72 0.75
N GLY A 133 11.72 -10.88 1.05
CA GLY A 133 11.19 -12.10 1.66
C GLY A 133 11.52 -12.26 3.16
N VAL A 134 12.07 -11.23 3.80
CA VAL A 134 12.50 -11.25 5.21
C VAL A 134 11.83 -10.14 5.99
N LYS A 135 11.09 -10.47 7.04
CA LYS A 135 10.54 -9.47 7.97
C LYS A 135 11.64 -8.86 8.82
N THR A 136 11.63 -7.54 8.94
CA THR A 136 12.56 -6.75 9.74
C THR A 136 11.83 -5.96 10.82
N ARG A 137 12.59 -5.22 11.64
CA ARG A 137 12.04 -4.32 12.66
C ARG A 137 11.53 -3.04 12.03
N ASN A 138 10.54 -2.42 12.66
CA ASN A 138 10.11 -1.09 12.27
C ASN A 138 11.31 -0.14 12.17
N LYS A 139 11.27 0.76 11.19
CA LYS A 139 12.29 1.77 10.82
C LYS A 139 13.54 1.21 10.14
N VAL A 140 13.68 -0.09 9.97
CA VAL A 140 14.84 -0.73 9.33
C VAL A 140 14.53 -1.07 7.88
N ILE A 141 15.47 -0.79 6.97
CA ILE A 141 15.34 -1.05 5.52
C ILE A 141 16.41 -2.02 5.05
N GLY A 142 16.01 -3.08 4.31
CA GLY A 142 16.92 -3.99 3.61
C GLY A 142 17.86 -4.79 4.50
N LEU A 143 17.57 -4.86 5.80
CA LEU A 143 18.32 -5.64 6.79
C LEU A 143 17.39 -6.64 7.47
N SER A 144 17.93 -7.74 7.99
CA SER A 144 17.16 -8.74 8.72
C SER A 144 16.71 -8.23 10.11
N GLY A 145 15.77 -8.93 10.76
CA GLY A 145 15.30 -8.61 12.11
C GLY A 145 16.37 -8.63 13.23
N ALA A 146 17.61 -9.05 12.91
CA ALA A 146 18.74 -8.94 13.81
C ALA A 146 19.32 -7.52 13.90
N ALA A 147 19.09 -6.67 12.88
CA ALA A 147 19.47 -5.26 12.91
C ALA A 147 18.68 -4.51 13.99
N LYS A 148 19.30 -3.52 14.59
CA LYS A 148 18.68 -2.67 15.62
C LYS A 148 18.45 -1.28 15.04
N PRO A 149 17.24 -0.71 15.16
CA PRO A 149 17.00 0.66 14.74
C PRO A 149 18.04 1.64 15.28
N GLU A 150 18.42 2.61 14.48
CA GLU A 150 19.39 3.68 14.80
C GLU A 150 20.82 3.20 15.11
N SER A 151 21.14 1.94 14.86
CA SER A 151 22.46 1.35 15.20
C SER A 151 23.25 1.00 13.95
N CYS A 152 24.11 1.92 13.50
CA CYS A 152 25.06 1.71 12.40
C CYS A 152 25.85 0.40 12.56
N ALA A 153 26.35 0.11 13.77
CA ALA A 153 27.11 -1.12 14.05
C ALA A 153 26.30 -2.40 13.81
N SER A 154 24.96 -2.34 13.84
CA SER A 154 24.10 -3.50 13.63
C SER A 154 23.84 -3.83 12.17
N GLU A 155 24.28 -2.99 11.23
CA GLU A 155 24.14 -3.24 9.79
C GLU A 155 25.06 -4.39 9.32
N ALA A 156 26.19 -4.55 10.01
CA ALA A 156 27.17 -5.58 9.64
C ALA A 156 26.59 -6.98 9.76
N GLY A 157 26.59 -7.74 8.63
CA GLY A 157 26.11 -9.13 8.59
C GLY A 157 24.58 -9.28 8.62
N THR A 158 23.81 -8.19 8.54
CA THR A 158 22.35 -8.24 8.58
C THR A 158 21.69 -7.86 7.25
N ARG A 159 22.46 -7.41 6.26
CA ARG A 159 21.96 -7.08 4.90
C ARG A 159 21.26 -8.26 4.26
N VAL A 160 20.12 -8.03 3.64
CA VAL A 160 19.35 -8.99 2.86
C VAL A 160 19.18 -8.50 1.41
N GLU A 161 19.32 -9.39 0.45
CA GLU A 161 19.26 -9.07 -0.98
C GLU A 161 17.81 -8.72 -1.39
N THR A 162 17.63 -7.60 -2.09
CA THR A 162 16.32 -7.20 -2.62
C THR A 162 16.03 -7.87 -3.96
N ILE A 163 14.74 -7.94 -4.33
CA ILE A 163 14.33 -8.43 -5.66
C ILE A 163 14.90 -7.59 -6.80
N ALA A 164 15.14 -6.28 -6.58
CA ALA A 164 15.78 -5.43 -7.57
C ALA A 164 17.28 -5.76 -7.73
N GLU A 165 17.98 -6.01 -6.63
CA GLU A 165 19.38 -6.47 -6.67
C GLU A 165 19.49 -7.85 -7.33
N LEU A 166 18.61 -8.78 -7.00
CA LEU A 166 18.55 -10.10 -7.64
C LEU A 166 18.28 -9.96 -9.15
N ALA A 167 17.33 -9.12 -9.57
CA ALA A 167 17.08 -8.83 -10.97
C ALA A 167 18.32 -8.26 -11.68
N LYS A 168 19.01 -7.30 -11.05
CA LYS A 168 20.26 -6.73 -11.56
C LYS A 168 21.37 -7.78 -11.66
N ALA A 169 21.51 -8.69 -10.70
CA ALA A 169 22.49 -9.79 -10.74
C ALA A 169 22.26 -10.72 -11.93
N HIS A 170 21.01 -10.90 -12.35
CA HIS A 170 20.63 -11.64 -13.57
C HIS A 170 20.75 -10.82 -14.86
N GLY A 171 21.16 -9.55 -14.75
CA GLY A 171 21.36 -8.64 -15.87
C GLY A 171 20.08 -8.02 -16.40
N LEU A 172 19.00 -8.01 -15.61
CA LEU A 172 17.80 -7.25 -15.87
C LEU A 172 18.03 -5.78 -15.50
N SER A 173 17.15 -4.88 -15.95
CA SER A 173 17.10 -3.51 -15.48
C SER A 173 16.26 -3.43 -14.19
N ALA A 174 16.46 -2.37 -13.39
CA ALA A 174 15.66 -2.11 -12.20
C ALA A 174 15.33 -0.62 -12.08
N GLY A 175 14.13 -0.32 -11.54
CA GLY A 175 13.70 1.06 -11.32
C GLY A 175 12.77 1.22 -10.12
N ALA A 176 12.69 2.47 -9.64
CA ALA A 176 11.74 2.91 -8.63
C ALA A 176 11.11 4.25 -9.04
N VAL A 177 9.80 4.34 -8.88
CA VAL A 177 8.98 5.53 -9.16
C VAL A 177 8.10 5.78 -7.95
N THR A 178 8.01 7.03 -7.49
CA THR A 178 7.25 7.37 -6.29
C THR A 178 6.68 8.79 -6.33
N THR A 179 5.60 9.02 -5.61
CA THR A 179 5.10 10.36 -5.29
C THR A 179 5.72 10.94 -4.01
N THR A 180 6.55 10.17 -3.30
CA THR A 180 7.33 10.62 -2.15
C THR A 180 8.71 11.15 -2.56
N ARG A 181 9.59 11.44 -1.59
CA ARG A 181 11.02 11.53 -1.83
C ARG A 181 11.53 10.16 -2.28
N ILE A 182 12.43 10.14 -3.27
CA ILE A 182 13.03 8.87 -3.74
C ILE A 182 13.87 8.17 -2.65
N THR A 183 14.20 8.90 -1.59
CA THR A 183 14.91 8.43 -0.40
C THR A 183 13.98 7.98 0.74
N HIS A 184 12.65 8.15 0.60
CA HIS A 184 11.66 7.66 1.56
C HIS A 184 11.70 6.13 1.66
N ALA A 185 11.12 5.58 2.73
CA ALA A 185 11.27 4.17 3.08
C ALA A 185 10.92 3.19 1.96
N THR A 186 9.78 3.38 1.30
CA THR A 186 9.26 2.46 0.28
C THR A 186 10.17 2.41 -0.97
N PRO A 187 10.49 3.49 -1.66
CA PRO A 187 11.40 3.43 -2.79
C PRO A 187 12.82 3.02 -2.36
N ALA A 188 13.28 3.42 -1.16
CA ALA A 188 14.57 3.01 -0.63
C ALA A 188 14.67 1.49 -0.42
N GLY A 189 13.56 0.82 -0.10
CA GLY A 189 13.50 -0.64 0.12
C GLY A 189 13.83 -1.50 -1.10
N VAL A 190 14.07 -0.91 -2.27
CA VAL A 190 14.55 -1.66 -3.44
C VAL A 190 16.05 -1.54 -3.67
N TYR A 191 16.75 -0.58 -3.02
CA TYR A 191 18.17 -0.32 -3.28
C TYR A 191 19.02 -0.02 -2.04
N ALA A 192 18.39 0.32 -0.90
CA ALA A 192 19.11 0.74 0.29
C ALA A 192 19.06 -0.29 1.42
N HIS A 193 20.10 -0.27 2.25
CA HIS A 193 20.24 -1.09 3.44
C HIS A 193 20.70 -0.20 4.58
N THR A 194 19.79 0.09 5.52
CA THR A 194 20.06 1.02 6.61
C THR A 194 19.32 0.64 7.88
N ALA A 195 19.96 0.85 9.01
CA ALA A 195 19.37 0.64 10.32
C ALA A 195 18.30 1.68 10.68
N TYR A 196 18.16 2.75 9.88
CA TYR A 196 17.15 3.76 10.15
C TYR A 196 16.64 4.46 8.89
N ARG A 197 15.32 4.40 8.67
CA ARG A 197 14.66 4.94 7.48
C ARG A 197 14.80 6.46 7.32
N ASP A 198 15.00 7.18 8.43
CA ASP A 198 15.11 8.64 8.40
C ASP A 198 16.53 9.13 8.08
N TRP A 199 17.50 8.23 7.86
CA TRP A 199 18.83 8.59 7.37
C TRP A 199 18.83 8.82 5.86
N GLU A 200 17.92 9.70 5.41
CA GLU A 200 17.72 9.99 3.98
C GLU A 200 18.87 10.79 3.36
N GLY A 201 19.47 11.71 4.11
CA GLY A 201 20.66 12.49 3.77
C GLY A 201 21.66 12.51 4.92
N ASP A 202 22.88 12.95 4.68
CA ASP A 202 23.92 13.01 5.71
C ASP A 202 23.57 13.95 6.87
N GLY A 203 22.81 15.02 6.60
CA GLY A 203 22.29 15.92 7.63
C GLY A 203 21.23 15.33 8.55
N ASP A 204 20.63 14.20 8.17
CA ASP A 204 19.63 13.48 8.97
C ASP A 204 20.29 12.41 9.85
N MET A 205 21.59 12.16 9.69
CA MET A 205 22.32 11.11 10.42
C MET A 205 22.97 11.64 11.70
N PRO A 206 22.97 10.88 12.78
CA PRO A 206 23.77 11.24 13.95
C PRO A 206 25.27 11.16 13.62
N THR A 207 26.06 12.03 14.27
CA THR A 207 27.49 12.19 13.96
C THR A 207 28.31 10.92 14.20
N ASP A 208 27.94 10.10 15.15
CA ASP A 208 28.58 8.82 15.43
C ASP A 208 28.31 7.78 14.32
N ALA A 209 27.12 7.75 13.75
CA ALA A 209 26.81 6.89 12.59
C ALA A 209 27.62 7.32 11.35
N VAL A 210 27.75 8.62 11.08
CA VAL A 210 28.58 9.15 10.01
C VAL A 210 30.05 8.79 10.25
N ALA A 211 30.55 8.97 11.47
CA ALA A 211 31.93 8.63 11.84
C ALA A 211 32.22 7.11 11.76
N ALA A 212 31.21 6.28 12.01
CA ALA A 212 31.29 4.82 11.85
C ALA A 212 31.27 4.36 10.39
N GLY A 213 31.01 5.27 9.43
CA GLY A 213 31.05 5.00 8.00
C GLY A 213 29.72 4.51 7.39
N CYS A 214 28.58 4.57 8.12
CA CYS A 214 27.28 4.32 7.54
C CYS A 214 26.94 5.37 6.48
N LYS A 215 26.19 4.96 5.46
CA LYS A 215 25.82 5.80 4.33
C LYS A 215 24.36 6.18 4.42
N ASP A 216 24.07 7.45 4.22
CA ASP A 216 22.71 7.90 4.00
C ASP A 216 22.10 7.26 2.75
N ILE A 217 20.76 7.24 2.69
CA ILE A 217 20.00 6.58 1.62
C ILE A 217 20.29 7.21 0.26
N ALA A 218 20.43 8.56 0.16
CA ALA A 218 20.75 9.24 -1.09
C ALA A 218 22.14 8.83 -1.62
N ARG A 219 23.13 8.69 -0.73
CA ARG A 219 24.45 8.16 -1.11
C ARG A 219 24.38 6.72 -1.58
N GLN A 220 23.60 5.87 -0.94
CA GLN A 220 23.47 4.48 -1.37
C GLN A 220 22.92 4.37 -2.79
N LEU A 221 21.95 5.23 -3.17
CA LEU A 221 21.44 5.28 -4.55
C LEU A 221 22.52 5.66 -5.56
N VAL A 222 23.29 6.70 -5.27
CA VAL A 222 24.25 7.28 -6.23
C VAL A 222 25.57 6.50 -6.28
N GLU A 223 26.05 6.03 -5.11
CA GLU A 223 27.31 5.28 -4.97
C GLU A 223 27.17 3.79 -5.29
N ALA A 224 25.97 3.30 -5.61
CA ALA A 224 25.76 1.92 -6.00
C ALA A 224 26.68 1.55 -7.19
N PRO A 225 27.36 0.38 -7.14
CA PRO A 225 28.14 -0.08 -8.26
C PRO A 225 27.24 -0.25 -9.50
N ALA A 226 27.79 -0.08 -10.70
CA ALA A 226 27.00 -0.13 -11.94
C ALA A 226 26.17 -1.43 -12.09
N SER A 227 26.63 -2.53 -11.50
CA SER A 227 25.92 -3.82 -11.48
C SER A 227 24.67 -3.84 -10.62
N LEU A 228 24.53 -2.93 -9.65
CA LEU A 228 23.39 -2.85 -8.70
C LEU A 228 22.64 -1.54 -8.80
N ARG A 229 23.19 -0.52 -9.49
CA ARG A 229 22.55 0.79 -9.64
C ARG A 229 21.20 0.67 -10.32
N LEU A 230 20.21 1.38 -9.82
CA LEU A 230 18.93 1.52 -10.51
C LEU A 230 19.13 2.21 -11.87
N ASP A 231 18.43 1.71 -12.88
CA ASP A 231 18.41 2.30 -14.22
C ASP A 231 17.43 3.49 -14.29
N VAL A 232 16.43 3.50 -13.42
CA VAL A 232 15.44 4.59 -13.31
C VAL A 232 15.12 4.83 -11.84
N ALA A 233 15.23 6.07 -11.39
CA ALA A 233 14.85 6.54 -10.07
C ALA A 233 14.09 7.87 -10.21
N LEU A 234 12.77 7.88 -10.02
CA LEU A 234 11.89 9.04 -10.23
C LEU A 234 11.05 9.33 -8.98
N GLY A 235 11.07 10.59 -8.52
CA GLY A 235 10.30 11.03 -7.36
C GLY A 235 10.60 12.46 -6.95
N GLY A 236 10.39 12.78 -5.68
CA GLY A 236 10.82 14.00 -5.03
C GLY A 236 12.16 13.83 -4.29
N GLY A 237 12.45 14.74 -3.36
CA GLY A 237 13.58 14.63 -2.44
C GLY A 237 14.87 15.30 -2.90
N ARG A 238 14.80 16.22 -3.86
CA ARG A 238 15.99 16.92 -4.39
C ARG A 238 16.88 17.51 -3.28
N SER A 239 16.30 17.98 -2.18
CA SER A 239 17.06 18.53 -1.05
C SER A 239 18.06 17.54 -0.43
N ARG A 240 17.83 16.22 -0.51
CA ARG A 240 18.73 15.20 0.04
C ARG A 240 19.95 14.94 -0.85
N PHE A 241 19.95 15.43 -2.08
CA PHE A 241 21.01 15.25 -3.07
C PHE A 241 21.89 16.48 -3.25
N LEU A 242 21.47 17.63 -2.78
CA LEU A 242 22.15 18.90 -3.00
C LEU A 242 22.68 19.50 -1.69
N PRO A 243 23.82 20.21 -1.73
CA PRO A 243 24.32 20.99 -0.59
C PRO A 243 23.46 22.25 -0.36
N ASP A 244 23.56 22.82 0.84
CA ASP A 244 22.86 24.06 1.23
C ASP A 244 23.05 25.20 0.23
N ALA A 245 24.26 25.36 -0.30
CA ALA A 245 24.59 26.37 -1.34
C ALA A 245 23.80 26.21 -2.66
N LYS A 246 23.05 25.12 -2.82
CA LYS A 246 22.16 24.79 -3.96
C LYS A 246 20.73 24.47 -3.51
N ASP A 247 20.28 25.11 -2.45
CA ASP A 247 18.94 24.88 -1.84
C ASP A 247 18.69 23.42 -1.40
N GLY A 248 19.77 22.73 -1.02
CA GLY A 248 19.73 21.38 -0.49
C GLY A 248 19.84 21.33 1.03
N LYS A 249 20.00 20.12 1.57
CA LYS A 249 20.15 19.84 3.01
C LYS A 249 21.41 19.03 3.33
N ARG A 250 22.28 18.79 2.35
CA ARG A 250 23.51 18.04 2.60
C ARG A 250 24.54 18.88 3.34
N ALA A 251 25.00 18.38 4.49
CA ALA A 251 26.03 19.01 5.31
C ALA A 251 27.46 18.68 4.83
N ASP A 252 27.65 17.57 4.09
CA ASP A 252 28.94 17.15 3.54
C ASP A 252 29.39 17.98 2.33
N GLY A 253 28.55 18.90 1.86
CA GLY A 253 28.83 19.80 0.74
C GLY A 253 28.80 19.12 -0.64
N ARG A 254 28.46 17.85 -0.73
CA ARG A 254 28.41 17.09 -1.99
C ARG A 254 27.18 17.43 -2.83
N ASP A 255 27.35 17.41 -4.14
CA ASP A 255 26.27 17.41 -5.13
C ASP A 255 26.14 16.03 -5.74
N LEU A 256 25.23 15.24 -5.19
CA LEU A 256 25.00 13.86 -5.63
C LEU A 256 24.35 13.79 -7.02
N THR A 257 23.68 14.85 -7.49
CA THR A 257 23.13 14.91 -8.86
C THR A 257 24.25 15.03 -9.89
N ALA A 258 25.27 15.84 -9.60
CA ALA A 258 26.46 15.93 -10.43
C ALA A 258 27.28 14.62 -10.41
N GLU A 259 27.26 13.90 -9.29
CA GLU A 259 27.92 12.59 -9.21
C GLU A 259 27.16 11.51 -10.01
N TRP A 260 25.83 11.53 -9.99
CA TRP A 260 25.00 10.65 -10.83
C TRP A 260 25.33 10.79 -12.32
N LEU A 261 25.50 12.04 -12.77
CA LEU A 261 25.82 12.36 -14.17
C LEU A 261 27.20 11.89 -14.63
N LYS A 262 28.08 11.39 -13.74
CA LYS A 262 29.35 10.77 -14.15
C LYS A 262 29.18 9.41 -14.83
N ALA A 263 28.01 8.77 -14.68
CA ALA A 263 27.75 7.51 -15.37
C ALA A 263 27.50 7.75 -16.88
N PRO A 264 27.87 6.80 -17.75
CA PRO A 264 27.71 6.96 -19.18
C PRO A 264 26.24 7.18 -19.58
N ASN A 265 25.99 8.23 -20.36
CA ASN A 265 24.67 8.63 -20.85
C ASN A 265 23.61 8.87 -19.74
N ALA A 266 24.04 9.07 -18.49
CA ALA A 266 23.14 9.34 -17.39
C ALA A 266 22.36 10.65 -17.63
N ALA A 267 21.12 10.67 -17.18
CA ALA A 267 20.28 11.86 -17.21
C ALA A 267 19.85 12.25 -15.79
N TYR A 268 19.76 13.56 -15.56
CA TYR A 268 19.13 14.17 -14.40
C TYR A 268 18.04 15.12 -14.89
N VAL A 269 16.81 14.93 -14.44
CA VAL A 269 15.64 15.71 -14.87
C VAL A 269 14.86 16.22 -13.65
N THR A 270 14.25 17.39 -13.78
CA THR A 270 13.57 18.08 -12.69
C THR A 270 12.13 18.50 -13.06
N THR A 271 11.76 18.36 -14.33
CA THR A 271 10.43 18.71 -14.84
C THR A 271 9.81 17.57 -15.67
N ASP A 272 8.48 17.62 -15.80
CA ASP A 272 7.68 16.71 -16.67
C ASP A 272 8.12 16.80 -18.13
N ALA A 273 8.39 18.02 -18.62
CA ALA A 273 8.87 18.26 -19.99
C ALA A 273 10.24 17.62 -20.26
N GLU A 274 11.17 17.75 -19.32
CA GLU A 274 12.49 17.10 -19.41
C GLU A 274 12.35 15.58 -19.38
N LEU A 275 11.51 15.03 -18.48
CA LEU A 275 11.24 13.60 -18.42
C LEU A 275 10.64 13.09 -19.73
N ALA A 276 9.65 13.79 -20.27
CA ALA A 276 8.98 13.43 -21.54
C ALA A 276 9.96 13.40 -22.72
N ALA A 277 10.92 14.35 -22.75
CA ALA A 277 11.90 14.50 -23.81
C ALA A 277 13.00 13.43 -23.85
N LEU A 278 13.15 12.61 -22.79
CA LEU A 278 14.16 11.53 -22.77
C LEU A 278 13.91 10.52 -23.89
N ASP A 279 14.93 10.25 -24.69
CA ASP A 279 14.93 9.18 -25.70
C ASP A 279 15.42 7.86 -25.04
N PRO A 280 14.54 6.84 -24.86
CA PRO A 280 14.93 5.60 -24.23
C PRO A 280 16.12 4.90 -24.89
N ALA A 281 16.29 5.04 -26.21
CA ALA A 281 17.37 4.38 -26.94
C ALA A 281 18.76 5.00 -26.66
N LYS A 282 18.80 6.27 -26.23
CA LYS A 282 20.04 7.02 -26.03
C LYS A 282 20.38 7.27 -24.55
N THR A 283 19.37 7.15 -23.68
CA THR A 283 19.51 7.52 -22.26
C THR A 283 20.04 6.34 -21.45
N GLY A 284 21.06 6.58 -20.63
CA GLY A 284 21.58 5.65 -19.62
C GLY A 284 20.70 5.62 -18.35
N PRO A 285 21.30 5.58 -17.15
CA PRO A 285 20.52 5.68 -15.91
C PRO A 285 19.90 7.07 -15.74
N VAL A 286 18.66 7.11 -15.23
CA VAL A 286 17.86 8.34 -15.06
C VAL A 286 17.61 8.60 -13.58
N LEU A 287 17.91 9.82 -13.11
CA LEU A 287 17.48 10.35 -11.83
C LEU A 287 16.52 11.52 -12.10
N GLY A 288 15.27 11.39 -11.68
CA GLY A 288 14.26 12.47 -11.76
C GLY A 288 13.85 12.94 -10.37
N LEU A 289 14.13 14.20 -10.03
CA LEU A 289 13.82 14.80 -8.73
C LEU A 289 12.94 16.03 -8.93
N PHE A 290 11.61 15.81 -8.98
CA PHE A 290 10.64 16.81 -9.42
C PHE A 290 10.19 17.80 -8.33
N ALA A 291 10.57 17.54 -7.07
CA ALA A 291 10.30 18.42 -5.93
C ALA A 291 11.48 18.41 -4.95
N SER A 292 11.59 19.45 -4.13
CA SER A 292 12.60 19.51 -3.05
C SER A 292 12.33 18.46 -1.98
N GLU A 293 11.06 18.26 -1.62
CA GLU A 293 10.56 17.26 -0.68
C GLU A 293 9.67 16.25 -1.45
N HIS A 294 8.54 15.81 -0.86
CA HIS A 294 7.56 14.98 -1.57
C HIS A 294 6.93 15.73 -2.74
N LEU A 295 6.38 15.03 -3.72
CA LEU A 295 5.56 15.65 -4.75
C LEU A 295 4.29 16.28 -4.13
N PRO A 296 3.70 17.31 -4.76
CA PRO A 296 2.43 17.86 -4.30
C PRO A 296 1.33 16.80 -4.34
N TYR A 297 0.29 16.96 -3.50
CA TYR A 297 -0.92 16.13 -3.63
C TYR A 297 -1.59 16.37 -4.99
N GLU A 298 -2.20 15.34 -5.55
CA GLU A 298 -2.93 15.48 -6.81
C GLU A 298 -4.07 16.51 -6.74
N VAL A 299 -4.76 16.58 -5.61
CA VAL A 299 -5.81 17.58 -5.39
C VAL A 299 -5.25 19.02 -5.40
N GLU A 300 -3.96 19.21 -5.11
CA GLU A 300 -3.25 20.50 -5.13
C GLU A 300 -2.55 20.77 -6.46
N ARG A 301 -2.49 19.80 -7.37
CA ARG A 301 -1.79 19.89 -8.65
C ARG A 301 -2.16 21.11 -9.51
N PRO A 302 -3.43 21.59 -9.57
CA PRO A 302 -3.75 22.78 -10.33
C PRO A 302 -2.95 24.02 -9.93
N VAL A 303 -2.51 24.10 -8.67
CA VAL A 303 -1.75 25.22 -8.12
C VAL A 303 -0.26 24.90 -7.97
N LEU A 304 0.06 23.73 -7.40
CA LEU A 304 1.44 23.38 -6.99
C LEU A 304 2.11 22.39 -7.96
N GLY A 305 1.37 21.76 -8.86
CA GLY A 305 1.88 20.69 -9.72
C GLY A 305 2.44 21.13 -11.07
N GLN A 306 2.65 22.43 -11.29
CA GLN A 306 3.20 22.91 -12.58
C GLN A 306 4.62 22.39 -12.80
N GLY A 307 4.84 21.72 -13.94
CA GLY A 307 6.11 21.10 -14.29
C GLY A 307 6.45 19.82 -13.50
N VAL A 308 5.53 19.31 -12.66
CA VAL A 308 5.70 18.05 -11.94
C VAL A 308 4.95 16.94 -12.68
N PRO A 309 5.61 15.83 -13.07
CA PRO A 309 4.91 14.72 -13.74
C PRO A 309 3.90 14.02 -12.83
N THR A 310 2.83 13.48 -13.40
CA THR A 310 1.90 12.59 -12.67
C THR A 310 2.56 11.24 -12.42
N LEU A 311 2.03 10.47 -11.45
CA LEU A 311 2.50 9.09 -11.21
C LEU A 311 2.37 8.23 -12.48
N ALA A 312 1.27 8.37 -13.22
CA ALA A 312 1.06 7.66 -14.49
C ALA A 312 2.12 8.02 -15.55
N ALA A 313 2.47 9.30 -15.67
CA ALA A 313 3.50 9.75 -16.61
C ALA A 313 4.90 9.22 -16.22
N MET A 314 5.24 9.25 -14.93
CA MET A 314 6.50 8.67 -14.43
C MET A 314 6.55 7.16 -14.64
N ALA A 315 5.50 6.44 -14.29
CA ALA A 315 5.45 4.97 -14.40
C ALA A 315 5.54 4.51 -15.86
N THR A 316 4.78 5.12 -16.77
CA THR A 316 4.81 4.77 -18.19
C THR A 316 6.15 5.10 -18.84
N LYS A 317 6.79 6.23 -18.47
CA LYS A 317 8.12 6.58 -18.94
C LYS A 317 9.20 5.64 -18.38
N ALA A 318 9.06 5.21 -17.12
CA ALA A 318 9.95 4.21 -16.53
C ALA A 318 9.87 2.87 -17.29
N VAL A 319 8.66 2.43 -17.65
CA VAL A 319 8.47 1.24 -18.51
C VAL A 319 9.20 1.41 -19.83
N ASP A 320 9.08 2.57 -20.53
CA ASP A 320 9.80 2.82 -21.79
C ASP A 320 11.32 2.73 -21.63
N LEU A 321 11.85 3.36 -20.58
CA LEU A 321 13.28 3.39 -20.30
C LEU A 321 13.84 2.01 -19.94
N LEU A 322 13.09 1.19 -19.18
CA LEU A 322 13.53 -0.12 -18.72
C LEU A 322 13.36 -1.20 -19.81
N SER A 323 12.33 -1.09 -20.64
CA SER A 323 12.01 -2.08 -21.70
C SER A 323 13.08 -2.20 -22.79
N LYS A 324 14.02 -1.25 -22.86
CA LYS A 324 15.19 -1.35 -23.76
C LYS A 324 16.09 -2.54 -23.44
N ASN A 325 16.05 -3.06 -22.21
CA ASN A 325 16.76 -4.26 -21.84
C ASN A 325 16.01 -5.51 -22.35
N PRO A 326 16.58 -6.27 -23.30
CA PRO A 326 15.90 -7.43 -23.86
C PRO A 326 15.68 -8.56 -22.85
N LYS A 327 16.42 -8.56 -21.75
CA LYS A 327 16.23 -9.54 -20.65
C LYS A 327 15.04 -9.24 -19.78
N GLY A 328 14.57 -7.97 -19.74
CA GLY A 328 13.47 -7.52 -18.92
C GLY A 328 13.89 -6.65 -17.74
N TYR A 329 12.95 -6.41 -16.81
CA TYR A 329 13.16 -5.47 -15.70
C TYR A 329 12.32 -5.79 -14.48
N PHE A 330 12.75 -5.23 -13.35
CA PHE A 330 11.95 -4.99 -12.15
C PHE A 330 11.60 -3.50 -12.04
N LEU A 331 10.36 -3.18 -11.68
CA LEU A 331 9.92 -1.80 -11.44
C LEU A 331 9.00 -1.74 -10.21
N LEU A 332 9.38 -0.90 -9.23
CA LEU A 332 8.49 -0.44 -8.16
C LEU A 332 7.80 0.85 -8.61
N VAL A 333 6.48 0.94 -8.42
CA VAL A 333 5.68 2.16 -8.59
C VAL A 333 4.90 2.40 -7.32
N GLU A 334 5.19 3.50 -6.61
CA GLU A 334 4.59 3.82 -5.33
C GLU A 334 3.64 5.02 -5.41
N GLY A 335 2.44 4.84 -4.86
CA GLY A 335 1.51 5.91 -4.49
C GLY A 335 1.66 6.28 -3.02
N GLY A 336 2.77 6.93 -2.66
CA GLY A 336 3.13 7.14 -1.25
C GLY A 336 2.37 8.28 -0.57
N LYS A 337 1.66 9.11 -1.34
CA LYS A 337 0.87 10.21 -0.76
C LYS A 337 -0.48 9.76 -0.22
N ILE A 338 -0.90 8.52 -0.47
CA ILE A 338 -2.10 7.91 0.12
C ILE A 338 -1.95 7.86 1.64
N ASP A 339 -0.82 7.33 2.11
CA ASP A 339 -0.43 7.28 3.52
C ASP A 339 -0.38 8.68 4.15
N MET A 340 0.28 9.63 3.49
CA MET A 340 0.41 11.00 4.01
C MET A 340 -0.93 11.72 4.16
N GLY A 341 -1.88 11.52 3.23
CA GLY A 341 -3.24 12.01 3.36
C GLY A 341 -3.96 11.40 4.57
N SER A 342 -3.76 10.10 4.78
CA SER A 342 -4.34 9.36 5.91
C SER A 342 -3.73 9.79 7.25
N HIS A 343 -2.43 10.05 7.31
CA HIS A 343 -1.78 10.61 8.50
C HIS A 343 -2.41 11.92 8.97
N LEU A 344 -2.91 12.73 8.03
CA LEU A 344 -3.62 13.97 8.31
C LEU A 344 -5.11 13.77 8.64
N ASN A 345 -5.64 12.55 8.62
CA ASN A 345 -7.08 12.27 8.60
C ASN A 345 -7.81 13.01 7.46
N ASN A 346 -7.13 13.26 6.36
CA ASN A 346 -7.70 13.96 5.21
C ASN A 346 -8.15 12.97 4.13
N ALA A 347 -9.43 12.58 4.19
CA ALA A 347 -9.96 11.59 3.27
C ALA A 347 -9.92 12.09 1.82
N LYS A 348 -10.17 13.36 1.55
CA LYS A 348 -10.14 13.89 0.18
C LYS A 348 -8.78 13.70 -0.48
N ARG A 349 -7.69 14.03 0.23
CA ARG A 349 -6.33 13.77 -0.24
C ARG A 349 -6.09 12.28 -0.44
N THR A 350 -6.38 11.46 0.58
CA THR A 350 -6.21 10.00 0.52
C THR A 350 -6.92 9.35 -0.67
N LEU A 351 -8.21 9.70 -0.87
CA LEU A 351 -9.02 9.11 -1.94
C LEU A 351 -8.57 9.58 -3.33
N THR A 352 -8.21 10.86 -3.47
CA THR A 352 -7.70 11.40 -4.72
C THR A 352 -6.37 10.74 -5.11
N GLU A 353 -5.43 10.58 -4.18
CA GLU A 353 -4.16 9.88 -4.42
C GLU A 353 -4.37 8.41 -4.80
N THR A 354 -5.33 7.72 -4.16
CA THR A 354 -5.67 6.33 -4.51
C THR A 354 -6.25 6.22 -5.92
N VAL A 355 -7.10 7.17 -6.32
CA VAL A 355 -7.65 7.22 -7.68
C VAL A 355 -6.54 7.47 -8.71
N GLU A 356 -5.62 8.39 -8.44
CA GLU A 356 -4.47 8.64 -9.34
C GLU A 356 -3.50 7.45 -9.38
N PHE A 357 -3.30 6.75 -8.27
CA PHE A 357 -2.60 5.47 -8.24
C PHE A 357 -3.29 4.43 -9.13
N SER A 358 -4.61 4.30 -9.04
CA SER A 358 -5.40 3.42 -9.92
C SER A 358 -5.25 3.79 -11.41
N LYS A 359 -5.19 5.10 -11.74
CA LYS A 359 -4.93 5.56 -13.12
C LYS A 359 -3.52 5.20 -13.58
N ALA A 360 -2.52 5.28 -12.70
CA ALA A 360 -1.16 4.87 -13.03
C ALA A 360 -1.08 3.35 -13.29
N VAL A 361 -1.78 2.53 -12.50
CA VAL A 361 -1.92 1.09 -12.76
C VAL A 361 -2.53 0.85 -14.13
N GLN A 362 -3.67 1.51 -14.46
CA GLN A 362 -4.33 1.35 -15.76
C GLN A 362 -3.38 1.74 -16.92
N ALA A 363 -2.71 2.89 -16.81
CA ALA A 363 -1.81 3.36 -17.86
C ALA A 363 -0.65 2.38 -18.14
N VAL A 364 -0.16 1.69 -17.11
CA VAL A 364 0.87 0.66 -17.28
C VAL A 364 0.28 -0.63 -17.83
N LEU A 365 -0.90 -1.06 -17.36
CA LEU A 365 -1.60 -2.24 -17.90
C LEU A 365 -1.89 -2.10 -19.40
N ASP A 366 -2.25 -0.90 -19.87
CA ASP A 366 -2.49 -0.61 -21.29
C ASP A 366 -1.19 -0.66 -22.13
N LYS A 367 -0.03 -0.61 -21.49
CA LYS A 367 1.28 -0.52 -22.14
C LYS A 367 2.05 -1.83 -22.17
N VAL A 368 1.86 -2.69 -21.19
CA VAL A 368 2.65 -3.93 -21.04
C VAL A 368 1.92 -5.15 -21.61
N ASN A 369 2.69 -6.18 -21.97
CA ASN A 369 2.13 -7.48 -22.33
C ASN A 369 2.05 -8.37 -21.08
N LEU A 370 0.83 -8.69 -20.65
CA LEU A 370 0.61 -9.55 -19.48
C LEU A 370 0.95 -11.04 -19.73
N ASP A 371 1.31 -11.44 -20.95
CA ASP A 371 1.81 -12.81 -21.20
C ASP A 371 3.26 -12.98 -20.73
N ASP A 372 4.02 -11.88 -20.58
CA ASP A 372 5.42 -11.89 -20.14
C ASP A 372 5.72 -10.91 -19.00
N THR A 373 4.71 -10.22 -18.48
CA THR A 373 4.85 -9.24 -17.38
C THR A 373 3.94 -9.61 -16.23
N LEU A 374 4.52 -9.88 -15.05
CA LEU A 374 3.78 -9.98 -13.79
C LEU A 374 3.54 -8.58 -13.24
N VAL A 375 2.27 -8.25 -12.98
CA VAL A 375 1.86 -7.05 -12.27
C VAL A 375 1.26 -7.46 -10.93
N ILE A 376 1.78 -6.91 -9.84
CA ILE A 376 1.23 -7.04 -8.48
C ILE A 376 0.88 -5.64 -7.98
N VAL A 377 -0.31 -5.47 -7.42
CA VAL A 377 -0.76 -4.24 -6.76
C VAL A 377 -1.09 -4.58 -5.31
N THR A 378 -0.48 -3.88 -4.36
CA THR A 378 -0.70 -4.12 -2.92
C THR A 378 -0.48 -2.85 -2.11
N ALA A 379 -0.50 -2.98 -0.79
CA ALA A 379 -0.07 -2.00 0.21
C ALA A 379 0.89 -2.66 1.18
N ASP A 380 1.62 -1.87 1.95
CA ASP A 380 2.52 -2.31 3.02
C ASP A 380 1.83 -2.34 4.39
N HIS A 381 0.83 -1.48 4.61
CA HIS A 381 -0.02 -1.43 5.80
C HIS A 381 -1.34 -0.71 5.51
N SER A 382 -2.17 -0.56 6.53
CA SER A 382 -3.42 0.21 6.53
C SER A 382 -3.32 1.42 7.47
N HIS A 383 -4.34 2.29 7.46
CA HIS A 383 -4.37 3.54 8.22
C HIS A 383 -5.58 3.73 9.14
N GLY A 384 -6.35 2.68 9.42
CA GLY A 384 -7.53 2.76 10.29
C GLY A 384 -8.64 3.67 9.79
N LEU A 385 -8.71 3.91 8.47
CA LEU A 385 -9.87 4.52 7.83
C LEU A 385 -11.06 3.58 7.94
N VAL A 386 -12.21 4.10 8.37
CA VAL A 386 -13.46 3.34 8.51
C VAL A 386 -14.55 3.98 7.66
N ILE A 387 -15.38 3.12 7.06
CA ILE A 387 -16.63 3.51 6.41
C ILE A 387 -17.75 3.06 7.34
N SER A 388 -18.59 3.96 7.80
CA SER A 388 -19.62 3.64 8.79
C SER A 388 -20.94 4.39 8.56
N GLY A 389 -22.01 3.87 9.15
CA GLY A 389 -23.36 4.41 9.02
C GLY A 389 -24.16 3.79 7.88
N TYR A 390 -25.38 4.26 7.71
CA TYR A 390 -26.37 3.71 6.78
C TYR A 390 -26.75 4.75 5.72
N ALA A 391 -25.75 5.49 5.19
CA ALA A 391 -25.98 6.42 4.10
C ALA A 391 -26.64 5.69 2.92
N VAL A 392 -27.59 6.36 2.27
CA VAL A 392 -28.24 5.80 1.08
C VAL A 392 -27.19 5.53 0.00
N ARG A 393 -27.41 4.50 -0.81
CA ARG A 393 -26.51 4.15 -1.90
C ARG A 393 -26.20 5.36 -2.77
N ASN A 394 -24.94 5.52 -3.13
CA ASN A 394 -24.39 6.65 -3.89
C ASN A 394 -24.53 8.04 -3.21
N ALA A 395 -24.79 8.09 -1.90
CA ALA A 395 -24.62 9.32 -1.14
C ALA A 395 -23.15 9.76 -1.17
N PRO A 396 -22.86 11.09 -1.08
CA PRO A 396 -21.48 11.57 -1.11
C PRO A 396 -20.60 10.86 -0.07
N ILE A 397 -19.56 10.18 -0.52
CA ILE A 397 -18.69 9.39 0.40
C ILE A 397 -17.93 10.28 1.40
N LEU A 398 -17.63 11.52 1.05
CA LEU A 398 -17.05 12.54 1.95
C LEU A 398 -18.09 13.23 2.82
N GLY A 399 -19.39 12.92 2.64
CA GLY A 399 -20.50 13.57 3.34
C GLY A 399 -20.84 12.97 4.71
N LEU A 400 -21.99 13.39 5.22
CA LEU A 400 -22.50 12.91 6.51
C LEU A 400 -23.07 11.50 6.39
N ALA A 401 -22.88 10.69 7.42
CA ALA A 401 -23.55 9.42 7.59
C ALA A 401 -25.06 9.67 7.79
N GLY A 402 -25.88 8.84 7.14
CA GLY A 402 -27.31 9.00 7.12
C GLY A 402 -28.07 7.72 7.37
N ASN A 403 -29.37 7.87 7.54
CA ASN A 403 -30.33 6.78 7.48
C ASN A 403 -31.56 7.30 6.69
N GLU A 404 -31.93 6.60 5.63
CA GLU A 404 -33.04 6.98 4.74
C GLU A 404 -32.94 8.42 4.18
N GLY A 405 -31.72 8.92 4.02
CA GLY A 405 -31.44 10.28 3.49
C GLY A 405 -31.29 11.38 4.56
N GLU A 406 -31.59 11.09 5.84
CA GLU A 406 -31.41 12.04 6.92
C GLU A 406 -30.11 11.77 7.69
N PRO A 407 -29.37 12.81 8.13
CA PRO A 407 -28.16 12.65 8.95
C PRO A 407 -28.46 11.93 10.27
N VAL A 408 -27.65 10.92 10.61
CA VAL A 408 -27.74 10.23 11.91
C VAL A 408 -26.99 11.05 12.96
N VAL A 409 -27.69 11.34 14.06
CA VAL A 409 -27.14 12.05 15.23
C VAL A 409 -26.59 11.06 16.24
N ALA A 410 -25.33 11.23 16.63
CA ALA A 410 -24.66 10.40 17.63
C ALA A 410 -25.06 10.82 19.07
N GLY A 411 -24.58 10.08 20.08
CA GLY A 411 -24.93 10.31 21.48
C GLY A 411 -24.51 11.67 22.06
N ASP A 412 -23.62 12.39 21.38
CA ASP A 412 -23.19 13.76 21.71
C ASP A 412 -24.09 14.87 21.09
N GLY A 413 -25.16 14.47 20.41
CA GLY A 413 -26.10 15.40 19.75
C GLY A 413 -25.59 15.92 18.40
N LYS A 414 -24.49 15.41 17.83
CA LYS A 414 -23.92 15.86 16.57
C LYS A 414 -23.97 14.73 15.53
N PRO A 415 -24.14 15.04 14.22
CA PRO A 415 -23.95 14.05 13.18
C PRO A 415 -22.48 13.60 13.10
N TYR A 416 -22.19 12.62 12.23
CA TYR A 416 -20.83 12.18 11.92
C TYR A 416 -20.71 11.92 10.41
N THR A 417 -19.47 11.90 9.91
CA THR A 417 -19.18 11.63 8.50
C THR A 417 -19.19 10.14 8.19
N VAL A 418 -19.48 9.75 6.92
CA VAL A 418 -19.36 8.36 6.46
C VAL A 418 -17.96 7.83 6.71
N LEU A 419 -16.94 8.67 6.48
CA LEU A 419 -15.53 8.32 6.70
C LEU A 419 -15.04 8.89 8.02
N SER A 420 -14.29 8.08 8.77
CA SER A 420 -13.61 8.48 10.01
C SER A 420 -12.32 7.68 10.17
N PHE A 421 -11.47 8.08 11.11
CA PHE A 421 -10.22 7.40 11.42
C PHE A 421 -10.19 6.90 12.87
N ALA A 422 -9.39 5.90 13.15
CA ALA A 422 -9.19 5.42 14.52
C ALA A 422 -8.43 6.44 15.38
N THR A 423 -7.41 7.07 14.82
CA THR A 423 -6.55 8.04 15.52
C THR A 423 -6.19 9.20 14.60
N GLY A 424 -5.71 10.31 15.13
CA GLY A 424 -5.13 11.40 14.35
C GLY A 424 -5.63 12.78 14.73
N PRO A 425 -5.29 13.83 13.95
CA PRO A 425 -5.59 15.23 14.28
C PRO A 425 -7.09 15.56 14.29
N GLY A 426 -7.93 14.75 13.63
CA GLY A 426 -9.40 14.89 13.69
C GLY A 426 -10.04 14.42 14.99
N GLY A 427 -9.25 13.92 15.94
CA GLY A 427 -9.73 13.52 17.27
C GLY A 427 -10.04 14.73 18.19
N PRO A 428 -10.85 14.54 19.25
CA PRO A 428 -11.21 15.63 20.15
C PRO A 428 -10.00 16.09 20.99
N GLU A 429 -9.67 17.37 20.93
CA GLU A 429 -8.59 17.96 21.71
C GLU A 429 -8.88 17.92 23.22
N GLY A 430 -7.86 17.56 24.02
CA GLY A 430 -7.91 17.60 25.48
C GLY A 430 -9.03 16.77 26.11
N GLY A 431 -9.58 15.76 25.41
CA GLY A 431 -10.74 15.00 25.87
C GLY A 431 -12.06 15.76 25.76
N GLY A 432 -12.09 16.85 25.00
CA GLY A 432 -13.29 17.66 24.72
C GLY A 432 -14.28 16.95 23.78
N SER A 433 -15.28 17.72 23.33
CA SER A 433 -16.25 17.25 22.34
C SER A 433 -15.67 17.36 20.93
N ARG A 434 -15.91 16.36 20.09
CA ARG A 434 -15.50 16.41 18.67
C ARG A 434 -16.16 17.58 17.95
N ALA A 435 -15.56 18.04 16.84
CA ALA A 435 -16.17 19.02 15.95
C ALA A 435 -17.53 18.52 15.42
N ASP A 436 -18.38 19.46 15.00
CA ASP A 436 -19.69 19.16 14.42
C ASP A 436 -19.58 19.25 12.89
N PRO A 437 -19.51 18.13 12.18
CA PRO A 437 -19.27 18.11 10.74
C PRO A 437 -20.41 18.73 9.91
N SER A 438 -21.60 18.95 10.52
CA SER A 438 -22.70 19.64 9.81
C SER A 438 -22.48 21.15 9.67
N LYS A 439 -21.46 21.68 10.35
CA LYS A 439 -21.08 23.10 10.31
C LYS A 439 -19.85 23.39 9.47
N GLU A 440 -19.32 22.36 8.84
CA GLU A 440 -18.11 22.41 8.05
C GLU A 440 -18.36 21.86 6.64
N ASP A 441 -17.58 22.25 5.66
CA ASP A 441 -17.57 21.62 4.36
C ASP A 441 -16.69 20.35 4.43
N THR A 442 -17.33 19.20 4.53
CA THR A 442 -16.64 17.92 4.65
C THR A 442 -15.94 17.48 3.34
N ASP A 443 -16.18 18.19 2.22
CA ASP A 443 -15.48 18.03 0.94
C ASP A 443 -14.36 19.08 0.76
N ASP A 444 -14.11 19.94 1.74
CA ASP A 444 -12.98 20.88 1.68
C ASP A 444 -11.65 20.12 1.67
N ILE A 445 -10.67 20.68 0.93
CA ILE A 445 -9.31 20.10 0.80
C ILE A 445 -8.58 20.05 2.16
N ASP A 446 -8.90 20.93 3.09
CA ASP A 446 -8.26 21.01 4.40
C ASP A 446 -9.11 20.38 5.52
N TYR A 447 -10.24 19.74 5.18
CA TYR A 447 -11.08 19.08 6.18
C TYR A 447 -10.39 17.83 6.76
N HIS A 448 -10.39 17.70 8.09
CA HIS A 448 -9.92 16.50 8.80
C HIS A 448 -11.13 15.69 9.28
N GLN A 449 -11.26 14.46 8.77
CA GLN A 449 -12.30 13.54 9.26
C GLN A 449 -12.12 13.25 10.74
N ASN A 450 -13.25 13.10 11.46
CA ASN A 450 -13.23 12.78 12.88
C ASN A 450 -12.39 11.51 13.15
N ALA A 451 -11.66 11.53 14.26
CA ALA A 451 -10.95 10.37 14.80
C ALA A 451 -11.37 10.11 16.25
N VAL A 452 -11.21 8.88 16.72
CA VAL A 452 -11.55 8.48 18.09
C VAL A 452 -10.55 9.04 19.09
N ALA A 453 -9.25 8.91 18.79
CA ALA A 453 -8.16 9.39 19.64
C ALA A 453 -7.38 10.50 18.94
N ASN A 454 -7.18 11.63 19.65
CA ASN A 454 -6.37 12.74 19.14
C ASN A 454 -4.89 12.38 19.19
N LEU A 455 -4.23 12.47 18.05
CA LEU A 455 -2.79 12.36 17.88
C LEU A 455 -2.33 13.43 16.87
N PRO A 456 -1.08 13.90 16.93
CA PRO A 456 -0.54 14.85 15.93
C PRO A 456 -0.55 14.29 14.49
N SER A 457 -0.53 12.97 14.35
CA SER A 457 -0.58 12.22 13.11
C SER A 457 -1.32 10.92 13.35
N SER A 458 -2.15 10.46 12.40
CA SER A 458 -2.82 9.17 12.49
C SER A 458 -1.78 8.05 12.56
N ALA A 459 -1.99 7.09 13.45
CA ALA A 459 -1.17 5.87 13.48
C ALA A 459 -1.57 4.91 12.36
N HIS A 460 -0.63 4.09 11.91
CA HIS A 460 -0.93 2.98 11.02
C HIS A 460 -1.87 1.97 11.71
N SER A 461 -2.49 1.11 10.93
CA SER A 461 -3.42 0.09 11.38
C SER A 461 -2.96 -1.29 10.96
N GLY A 462 -3.27 -2.30 11.78
CA GLY A 462 -2.74 -3.66 11.66
C GLY A 462 -3.64 -4.63 10.88
N GLU A 463 -4.62 -4.13 10.11
CA GLU A 463 -5.42 -4.99 9.25
C GLU A 463 -4.60 -5.56 8.10
N ASP A 464 -5.01 -6.74 7.62
CA ASP A 464 -4.52 -7.29 6.36
C ASP A 464 -4.88 -6.36 5.19
N VAL A 465 -4.02 -6.27 4.19
CA VAL A 465 -4.23 -5.44 2.99
C VAL A 465 -4.51 -6.29 1.75
N GLY A 466 -5.18 -5.69 0.75
CA GLY A 466 -5.46 -6.36 -0.51
C GLY A 466 -4.22 -6.55 -1.37
N VAL A 467 -4.13 -7.71 -2.03
CA VAL A 467 -3.15 -7.99 -3.09
C VAL A 467 -3.92 -8.35 -4.34
N PHE A 468 -3.61 -7.71 -5.46
CA PHE A 468 -4.24 -7.94 -6.76
C PHE A 468 -3.17 -8.22 -7.80
N ALA A 469 -3.39 -9.21 -8.69
CA ALA A 469 -2.34 -9.58 -9.63
C ALA A 469 -2.88 -10.10 -10.97
N ASP A 470 -2.09 -9.92 -12.04
CA ASP A 470 -2.19 -10.62 -13.32
C ASP A 470 -0.77 -10.83 -13.92
N GLY A 471 -0.67 -11.75 -14.86
CA GLY A 471 0.58 -12.12 -15.51
C GLY A 471 1.14 -13.47 -15.05
N PRO A 472 2.35 -13.86 -15.51
CA PRO A 472 2.97 -15.13 -15.14
C PRO A 472 3.20 -15.24 -13.63
N GLY A 473 2.76 -16.34 -13.02
CA GLY A 473 2.87 -16.56 -11.57
C GLY A 473 1.79 -15.89 -10.71
N SER A 474 0.94 -15.02 -11.28
CA SER A 474 -0.12 -14.33 -10.54
C SER A 474 -1.13 -15.24 -9.86
N TYR A 475 -1.34 -16.45 -10.39
CA TYR A 475 -2.24 -17.46 -9.80
C TYR A 475 -1.82 -17.93 -8.40
N LEU A 476 -0.59 -17.63 -7.97
CA LEU A 476 -0.10 -17.87 -6.60
C LEU A 476 -0.62 -16.83 -5.60
N VAL A 477 -1.21 -15.73 -6.08
CA VAL A 477 -1.85 -14.69 -5.26
C VAL A 477 -3.26 -15.14 -4.91
N HIS A 478 -3.42 -15.85 -3.81
CA HIS A 478 -4.73 -16.29 -3.31
C HIS A 478 -4.68 -16.56 -1.80
N GLY A 479 -5.84 -16.49 -1.14
CA GLY A 479 -5.98 -16.76 0.30
C GLY A 479 -5.46 -15.62 1.18
N VAL A 480 -4.98 -15.98 2.38
CA VAL A 480 -4.33 -15.05 3.32
C VAL A 480 -2.87 -15.45 3.42
N VAL A 481 -1.98 -14.53 3.07
CA VAL A 481 -0.54 -14.81 2.92
C VAL A 481 0.30 -13.93 3.83
N GLU A 482 1.53 -14.33 4.07
CA GLU A 482 2.54 -13.45 4.64
C GLU A 482 3.01 -12.42 3.61
N GLU A 483 3.23 -11.19 4.01
CA GLU A 483 3.73 -10.12 3.14
C GLU A 483 5.06 -10.51 2.46
N SER A 484 5.95 -11.16 3.20
CA SER A 484 7.22 -11.70 2.69
C SER A 484 7.05 -12.77 1.60
N TYR A 485 5.87 -13.37 1.46
CA TYR A 485 5.59 -14.34 0.39
C TYR A 485 5.52 -13.68 -0.99
N LEU A 486 5.22 -12.38 -1.07
CA LEU A 486 5.20 -11.64 -2.34
C LEU A 486 6.57 -11.66 -3.03
N TYR A 487 7.66 -11.60 -2.26
CA TYR A 487 9.02 -11.81 -2.79
C TYR A 487 9.16 -13.16 -3.49
N GLN A 488 8.64 -14.24 -2.86
CA GLN A 488 8.74 -15.59 -3.43
C GLN A 488 7.93 -15.72 -4.72
N ILE A 489 6.77 -15.06 -4.81
CA ILE A 489 5.97 -15.01 -6.05
C ILE A 489 6.75 -14.31 -7.17
N MET A 490 7.34 -13.14 -6.91
CA MET A 490 8.13 -12.39 -7.89
C MET A 490 9.37 -13.19 -8.35
N ARG A 491 10.08 -13.81 -7.42
CA ARG A 491 11.24 -14.66 -7.67
C ARG A 491 10.88 -15.88 -8.51
N HIS A 492 9.77 -16.55 -8.15
CA HIS A 492 9.26 -17.70 -8.91
C HIS A 492 8.84 -17.29 -10.33
N ALA A 493 8.14 -16.17 -10.47
CA ALA A 493 7.72 -15.68 -11.78
C ALA A 493 8.90 -15.45 -12.73
N TYR A 494 10.01 -14.91 -12.25
CA TYR A 494 11.26 -14.82 -13.02
C TYR A 494 11.91 -16.18 -13.32
N GLY A 495 11.60 -17.21 -12.54
CA GLY A 495 12.24 -18.52 -12.61
C GLY A 495 13.60 -18.59 -11.92
N PHE A 496 13.79 -17.79 -10.87
CA PHE A 496 15.02 -17.74 -10.05
C PHE A 496 14.98 -18.72 -8.85
N ASP A 497 14.09 -19.72 -8.87
CA ASP A 497 13.91 -20.68 -7.77
C ASP A 497 15.18 -21.49 -7.43
N GLY A 498 16.05 -21.69 -8.43
CA GLY A 498 17.31 -22.43 -8.28
C GLY A 498 18.45 -21.67 -7.59
N ASP A 499 18.26 -20.35 -7.35
CA ASP A 499 19.32 -19.46 -6.85
C ASP A 499 19.34 -19.36 -5.31
N ALA A 500 18.59 -20.23 -4.61
CA ALA A 500 18.67 -20.31 -3.14
C ALA A 500 20.07 -20.83 -2.74
N LYS A 501 20.89 -19.93 -2.19
CA LYS A 501 22.17 -20.23 -1.55
C LYS A 501 21.97 -20.56 -0.08
#